data_91aa82fad2cae1e44e0953c30ce06703
#
_entry.id   91aa82fad2cae1e44e0953c30ce06703
#
_cell.length_a   1.000
_cell.length_b   1.000
_cell.length_c   1.000
_cell.angle_alpha   90.00
_cell.angle_beta   90.00
_cell.angle_gamma   90.00
#
_symmetry.space_group_name_H-M   'P 1'
#
loop_
_entity.id
_entity.type
_entity.pdbx_description
1 polymer ?
#
loop_
_entity_poly.entity_id
_entity_poly.type
_entity_poly.pdbx_seq_one_letter_code
_entity_poly.pdbx_strand_id
1 'polypeptide(L)'
;SFILCEDLDRQWPDIPNILCGERDYAGNKDMVLKKQPLTPEERMPLTAWQGKYNMTSMPIQVYFEENLDLMKRLIPGMKEVLYIGDETYICQQNDYDLKHLMESGYPELKYRFLCSRDIGIDSLFTILNQIDVRTTGILFSSWFQKRVYAGNTVLYANSHRIIATSSVPLFSFKNVGIEEEGGIIGGFIYNKTD
;
A
#
# COMPACT_ATOMS: atom_id res chain seq x y z
N SER A 1 -0.76 -4.19 13.71
CA SER A 1 -0.32 -3.71 15.05
C SER A 1 -1.48 -3.73 16.03
N PHE A 2 -2.67 -3.32 15.61
CA PHE A 2 -3.86 -3.31 16.48
C PHE A 2 -4.15 -4.68 17.12
N ILE A 3 -3.92 -5.77 16.38
CA ILE A 3 -4.08 -7.15 16.88
C ILE A 3 -3.24 -7.42 18.14
N LEU A 4 -2.10 -6.75 18.27
CA LEU A 4 -1.21 -6.90 19.43
C LEU A 4 -1.60 -5.99 20.59
N CYS A 5 -2.41 -4.95 20.38
CA CYS A 5 -2.74 -4.00 21.43
C CYS A 5 -3.61 -4.59 22.52
N GLU A 6 -4.56 -5.46 22.19
CA GLU A 6 -5.35 -6.18 23.21
C GLU A 6 -4.47 -7.09 24.09
N ASP A 7 -3.48 -7.73 23.48
CA ASP A 7 -2.56 -8.60 24.20
C ASP A 7 -1.56 -7.79 25.04
N LEU A 8 -1.09 -6.64 24.51
CA LEU A 8 -0.19 -5.75 25.23
C LEU A 8 -0.88 -5.07 26.41
N ASP A 9 -2.09 -4.55 26.22
CA ASP A 9 -2.87 -3.92 27.27
C ASP A 9 -3.22 -4.90 28.40
N ARG A 10 -3.51 -6.17 28.04
CA ARG A 10 -3.74 -7.24 29.03
C ARG A 10 -2.50 -7.58 29.83
N GLN A 11 -1.32 -7.59 29.22
CA GLN A 11 -0.06 -7.94 29.87
C GLN A 11 0.51 -6.76 30.66
N TRP A 12 0.34 -5.54 30.16
CA TRP A 12 0.91 -4.31 30.71
C TRP A 12 -0.11 -3.15 30.66
N PRO A 13 -1.18 -3.20 31.49
CA PRO A 13 -2.27 -2.23 31.42
C PRO A 13 -1.85 -0.79 31.75
N ASP A 14 -0.76 -0.64 32.53
CA ASP A 14 -0.23 0.67 32.95
C ASP A 14 0.73 1.29 31.93
N ILE A 15 1.11 0.56 30.87
CA ILE A 15 2.02 1.05 29.84
C ILE A 15 1.21 1.61 28.67
N PRO A 16 1.34 2.93 28.35
CA PRO A 16 0.65 3.51 27.22
C PRO A 16 1.19 2.97 25.90
N ASN A 17 0.30 2.55 25.03
CA ASN A 17 0.61 2.06 23.69
C ASN A 17 0.39 3.17 22.66
N ILE A 18 1.35 3.42 21.78
CA ILE A 18 1.23 4.36 20.67
C ILE A 18 1.24 3.57 19.36
N LEU A 19 0.13 3.64 18.62
CA LEU A 19 0.00 3.05 17.28
C LEU A 19 0.41 4.09 16.24
N CYS A 20 1.52 3.85 15.55
CA CYS A 20 2.00 4.73 14.49
C CYS A 20 1.85 4.05 13.13
N GLY A 21 1.38 4.81 12.16
CA GLY A 21 1.35 4.33 10.78
C GLY A 21 0.20 3.40 10.43
N GLU A 22 -0.83 3.35 11.26
CA GLU A 22 -2.04 2.59 11.02
C GLU A 22 -3.10 3.43 10.27
N ARG A 23 -4.10 2.77 9.71
CA ARG A 23 -5.31 3.44 9.24
C ARG A 23 -6.10 3.97 10.44
N ASP A 24 -7.03 4.87 10.20
CA ASP A 24 -7.96 5.40 11.19
C ASP A 24 -9.05 4.39 11.61
N TYR A 25 -8.97 3.17 11.13
CA TYR A 25 -9.87 2.07 11.44
C TYR A 25 -9.12 0.76 11.73
N ALA A 26 -9.78 -0.10 12.46
CA ALA A 26 -9.38 -1.48 12.72
C ALA A 26 -10.42 -2.45 12.13
N GLY A 27 -10.03 -3.70 11.99
CA GLY A 27 -10.89 -4.77 11.54
C GLY A 27 -10.83 -6.00 12.45
N ASN A 28 -11.64 -6.98 12.09
CA ASN A 28 -11.62 -8.28 12.76
C ASN A 28 -10.24 -8.93 12.62
N LYS A 29 -9.71 -9.46 13.75
CA LYS A 29 -8.40 -10.10 13.82
C LYS A 29 -8.22 -11.22 12.78
N ASP A 30 -9.23 -12.06 12.60
CA ASP A 30 -9.14 -13.20 11.69
C ASP A 30 -9.05 -12.76 10.23
N MET A 31 -9.76 -11.72 9.83
CA MET A 31 -9.67 -11.16 8.48
C MET A 31 -8.28 -10.59 8.20
N VAL A 32 -7.73 -9.83 9.15
CA VAL A 32 -6.38 -9.26 9.01
C VAL A 32 -5.32 -10.36 8.94
N LEU A 33 -5.40 -11.40 9.76
CA LEU A 33 -4.48 -12.53 9.73
C LEU A 33 -4.58 -13.32 8.42
N LYS A 34 -5.78 -13.46 7.85
CA LYS A 34 -6.01 -14.09 6.54
C LYS A 34 -5.71 -13.16 5.37
N LYS A 35 -5.28 -11.92 5.64
CA LYS A 35 -5.04 -10.87 4.63
C LYS A 35 -6.29 -10.56 3.77
N GLN A 36 -7.46 -10.68 4.36
CA GLN A 36 -8.72 -10.33 3.71
C GLN A 36 -8.98 -8.84 3.86
N PRO A 37 -9.18 -8.08 2.76
CA PRO A 37 -9.49 -6.67 2.86
C PRO A 37 -10.85 -6.47 3.53
N LEU A 38 -10.96 -5.38 4.27
CA LEU A 38 -12.18 -4.98 4.96
C LEU A 38 -13.05 -4.14 4.05
N THR A 39 -14.33 -4.48 3.99
CA THR A 39 -15.35 -3.59 3.42
C THR A 39 -15.58 -2.38 4.33
N PRO A 40 -16.18 -1.28 3.84
CA PRO A 40 -16.48 -0.12 4.69
C PRO A 40 -17.28 -0.47 5.96
N GLU A 41 -18.20 -1.43 5.87
CA GLU A 41 -19.06 -1.86 6.97
C GLU A 41 -18.31 -2.68 8.04
N GLU A 42 -17.19 -3.30 7.66
CA GLU A 42 -16.34 -4.10 8.56
C GLU A 42 -15.27 -3.26 9.26
N ARG A 43 -15.14 -1.99 8.88
CA ARG A 43 -14.16 -1.06 9.46
C ARG A 43 -14.68 -0.46 10.75
N MET A 44 -13.99 -0.72 11.86
CA MET A 44 -14.24 -0.06 13.12
C MET A 44 -13.33 1.16 13.27
N PRO A 45 -13.88 2.38 13.43
CA PRO A 45 -13.04 3.55 13.70
C PRO A 45 -12.18 3.34 14.95
N LEU A 46 -10.92 3.74 14.91
CA LEU A 46 -10.02 3.65 16.08
C LEU A 46 -10.55 4.47 17.26
N THR A 47 -11.33 5.50 17.01
CA THR A 47 -12.02 6.29 18.04
C THR A 47 -13.00 5.46 18.90
N ALA A 48 -13.55 4.36 18.37
CA ALA A 48 -14.40 3.45 19.12
C ALA A 48 -13.66 2.69 20.25
N TRP A 49 -12.34 2.74 20.23
CA TRP A 49 -11.46 2.08 21.20
C TRP A 49 -10.86 3.05 22.21
N GLN A 50 -11.05 4.37 22.01
CA GLN A 50 -10.60 5.37 22.96
C GLN A 50 -11.25 5.17 24.32
N GLY A 51 -10.44 5.16 25.37
CA GLY A 51 -10.87 4.90 26.72
C GLY A 51 -11.12 3.43 27.09
N LYS A 52 -11.09 2.51 26.11
CA LYS A 52 -11.19 1.08 26.37
C LYS A 52 -9.81 0.45 26.64
N TYR A 53 -8.79 0.95 25.97
CA TYR A 53 -7.41 0.53 26.13
C TYR A 53 -6.52 1.74 26.41
N ASN A 54 -5.40 1.52 27.10
CA ASN A 54 -4.39 2.56 27.32
C ASN A 54 -3.56 2.77 26.05
N MET A 55 -4.21 3.36 25.03
CA MET A 55 -3.62 3.52 23.71
C MET A 55 -3.95 4.87 23.05
N THR A 56 -3.04 5.33 22.23
CA THR A 56 -3.21 6.46 21.32
C THR A 56 -2.83 6.02 19.91
N SER A 57 -3.47 6.58 18.89
CA SER A 57 -3.17 6.29 17.50
C SER A 57 -2.76 7.55 16.74
N MET A 58 -1.78 7.38 15.84
CA MET A 58 -1.37 8.36 14.84
C MET A 58 -1.66 7.78 13.47
N PRO A 59 -2.88 7.96 12.93
CA PRO A 59 -3.27 7.36 11.66
C PRO A 59 -2.51 7.97 10.50
N ILE A 60 -2.25 7.16 9.47
CA ILE A 60 -1.72 7.61 8.19
C ILE A 60 -2.87 7.82 7.21
N GLN A 61 -2.94 9.00 6.65
CA GLN A 61 -3.80 9.28 5.52
C GLN A 61 -3.18 8.74 4.22
N VAL A 62 -3.99 8.13 3.37
CA VAL A 62 -3.57 7.64 2.05
C VAL A 62 -4.29 8.44 0.98
N TYR A 63 -3.52 9.10 0.15
CA TYR A 63 -3.98 10.05 -0.85
C TYR A 63 -4.15 9.37 -2.22
N PHE A 64 -5.12 8.46 -2.35
CA PHE A 64 -5.33 7.74 -3.61
C PHE A 64 -5.91 8.65 -4.71
N GLU A 65 -6.94 9.39 -4.38
CA GLU A 65 -7.63 10.27 -5.33
C GLU A 65 -6.70 11.37 -5.83
N GLU A 66 -5.97 12.03 -4.93
CA GLU A 66 -5.02 13.08 -5.26
C GLU A 66 -3.89 12.56 -6.17
N ASN A 67 -3.43 11.32 -5.95
CA ASN A 67 -2.44 10.69 -6.80
C ASN A 67 -3.01 10.33 -8.18
N LEU A 68 -4.24 9.82 -8.26
CA LEU A 68 -4.89 9.55 -9.54
C LEU A 68 -5.10 10.83 -10.35
N ASP A 69 -5.55 11.90 -9.71
CA ASP A 69 -5.73 13.21 -10.36
C ASP A 69 -4.40 13.81 -10.81
N LEU A 70 -3.34 13.66 -10.02
CA LEU A 70 -1.99 14.06 -10.42
C LEU A 70 -1.54 13.28 -11.67
N MET A 71 -1.71 11.96 -11.67
CA MET A 71 -1.36 11.12 -12.81
C MET A 71 -2.15 11.51 -14.07
N LYS A 72 -3.46 11.75 -13.97
CA LYS A 72 -4.29 12.23 -15.10
C LYS A 72 -3.81 13.56 -15.67
N ARG A 73 -3.36 14.48 -14.83
CA ARG A 73 -2.81 15.77 -15.28
C ARG A 73 -1.47 15.63 -15.98
N LEU A 74 -0.61 14.72 -15.51
CA LEU A 74 0.72 14.50 -16.06
C LEU A 74 0.70 13.56 -17.28
N ILE A 75 -0.30 12.71 -17.37
CA ILE A 75 -0.52 11.76 -18.47
C ILE A 75 -1.90 12.01 -19.09
N PRO A 76 -2.07 13.06 -19.92
CA PRO A 76 -3.39 13.42 -20.45
C PRO A 76 -4.07 12.33 -21.30
N GLY A 77 -3.27 11.39 -21.83
CA GLY A 77 -3.75 10.24 -22.60
C GLY A 77 -3.98 8.98 -21.75
N MET A 78 -4.01 9.10 -20.42
CA MET A 78 -4.10 7.93 -19.51
C MET A 78 -5.36 7.11 -19.76
N LYS A 79 -5.20 5.81 -19.90
CA LYS A 79 -6.26 4.80 -20.11
C LYS A 79 -6.20 3.67 -19.11
N GLU A 80 -5.09 3.51 -18.42
CA GLU A 80 -4.86 2.43 -17.48
C GLU A 80 -4.09 2.92 -16.26
N VAL A 81 -4.43 2.37 -15.10
CA VAL A 81 -3.68 2.50 -13.85
C VAL A 81 -3.19 1.13 -13.42
N LEU A 82 -1.88 1.00 -13.25
CA LEU A 82 -1.24 -0.17 -12.65
C LEU A 82 -0.93 0.13 -11.20
N TYR A 83 -1.44 -0.68 -10.30
CA TYR A 83 -1.02 -0.69 -8.91
C TYR A 83 -0.01 -1.82 -8.69
N ILE A 84 1.18 -1.49 -8.20
CA ILE A 84 2.23 -2.45 -7.89
C ILE A 84 2.33 -2.60 -6.38
N GLY A 85 2.17 -3.83 -5.91
CA GLY A 85 2.22 -4.15 -4.49
C GLY A 85 2.55 -5.61 -4.21
N ASP A 86 2.39 -6.01 -2.97
CA ASP A 86 2.70 -7.35 -2.48
C ASP A 86 1.53 -8.02 -1.77
N GLU A 87 1.77 -9.22 -1.23
CA GLU A 87 0.75 -10.00 -0.52
C GLU A 87 0.49 -9.53 0.93
N THR A 88 1.07 -8.43 1.39
CA THR A 88 0.79 -7.92 2.74
C THR A 88 -0.65 -7.47 2.86
N TYR A 89 -1.20 -7.55 4.09
CA TYR A 89 -2.57 -7.09 4.35
C TYR A 89 -2.78 -5.65 3.87
N ILE A 90 -1.82 -4.76 4.10
CA ILE A 90 -1.93 -3.35 3.69
C ILE A 90 -2.03 -3.20 2.17
N CYS A 91 -1.25 -3.97 1.39
CA CYS A 91 -1.34 -3.92 -0.07
C CYS A 91 -2.65 -4.50 -0.60
N GLN A 92 -3.18 -5.55 0.02
CA GLN A 92 -4.48 -6.11 -0.33
C GLN A 92 -5.63 -5.13 0.02
N GLN A 93 -5.53 -4.45 1.16
CA GLN A 93 -6.50 -3.41 1.53
C GLN A 93 -6.43 -2.21 0.58
N ASN A 94 -5.23 -1.79 0.20
CA ASN A 94 -5.04 -0.70 -0.76
C ASN A 94 -5.60 -1.07 -2.15
N ASP A 95 -5.39 -2.32 -2.61
CA ASP A 95 -5.95 -2.81 -3.87
C ASP A 95 -7.49 -2.75 -3.84
N TYR A 96 -8.09 -3.22 -2.75
CA TYR A 96 -9.53 -3.16 -2.55
C TYR A 96 -10.06 -1.72 -2.61
N ASP A 97 -9.43 -0.81 -1.87
CA ASP A 97 -9.85 0.60 -1.79
C ASP A 97 -9.67 1.30 -3.15
N LEU A 98 -8.52 1.09 -3.82
CA LEU A 98 -8.27 1.62 -5.15
C LEU A 98 -9.25 1.11 -6.19
N LYS A 99 -9.55 -0.19 -6.19
CA LYS A 99 -10.51 -0.77 -7.12
C LYS A 99 -11.88 -0.11 -7.00
N HIS A 100 -12.39 0.07 -5.78
CA HIS A 100 -13.67 0.73 -5.54
C HIS A 100 -13.65 2.20 -5.94
N LEU A 101 -12.55 2.91 -5.66
CA LEU A 101 -12.36 4.29 -6.10
C LEU A 101 -12.34 4.39 -7.63
N MET A 102 -11.65 3.47 -8.32
CA MET A 102 -11.59 3.44 -9.77
C MET A 102 -12.98 3.17 -10.38
N GLU A 103 -13.72 2.20 -9.85
CA GLU A 103 -15.06 1.87 -10.31
C GLU A 103 -16.06 3.02 -10.15
N SER A 104 -15.97 3.80 -9.08
CA SER A 104 -16.89 4.89 -8.76
C SER A 104 -16.48 6.25 -9.34
N GLY A 105 -15.18 6.57 -9.30
CA GLY A 105 -14.65 7.90 -9.63
C GLY A 105 -13.96 7.98 -10.99
N TYR A 106 -13.46 6.85 -11.53
CA TYR A 106 -12.67 6.81 -12.75
C TYR A 106 -13.06 5.65 -13.68
N PRO A 107 -14.34 5.49 -14.01
CA PRO A 107 -14.84 4.33 -14.77
C PRO A 107 -14.29 4.24 -16.21
N GLU A 108 -13.73 5.32 -16.73
CA GLU A 108 -13.08 5.37 -18.04
C GLU A 108 -11.68 4.72 -18.05
N LEU A 109 -11.06 4.54 -16.87
CA LEU A 109 -9.72 4.00 -16.74
C LEU A 109 -9.77 2.50 -16.40
N LYS A 110 -8.90 1.72 -17.03
CA LYS A 110 -8.67 0.34 -16.64
C LYS A 110 -7.83 0.29 -15.39
N TYR A 111 -8.14 -0.63 -14.49
CA TYR A 111 -7.36 -0.88 -13.28
C TYR A 111 -6.77 -2.28 -13.29
N ARG A 112 -5.50 -2.41 -12.90
CA ARG A 112 -4.82 -3.68 -12.78
C ARG A 112 -3.86 -3.70 -11.59
N PHE A 113 -3.99 -4.68 -10.72
CA PHE A 113 -3.07 -4.94 -9.61
C PHE A 113 -2.00 -5.95 -10.02
N LEU A 114 -0.74 -5.56 -9.88
CA LEU A 114 0.42 -6.44 -10.04
C LEU A 114 0.94 -6.81 -8.65
N CYS A 115 0.65 -8.05 -8.24
CA CYS A 115 1.00 -8.54 -6.91
C CYS A 115 2.23 -9.45 -6.96
N SER A 116 3.18 -9.26 -6.05
CA SER A 116 4.39 -10.09 -5.94
C SER A 116 4.10 -11.56 -5.60
N ARG A 117 2.88 -11.87 -5.14
CA ARG A 117 2.42 -13.26 -4.96
C ARG A 117 2.25 -13.98 -6.29
N ASP A 118 1.71 -13.26 -7.29
CA ASP A 118 1.22 -13.84 -8.54
C ASP A 118 2.29 -13.82 -9.64
N ILE A 119 3.21 -12.85 -9.58
CA ILE A 119 4.30 -12.69 -10.56
C ILE A 119 5.66 -12.52 -9.88
N GLY A 120 6.70 -13.02 -10.53
CA GLY A 120 8.08 -12.81 -10.12
C GLY A 120 8.60 -11.45 -10.56
N ILE A 121 9.76 -11.07 -10.01
CA ILE A 121 10.40 -9.79 -10.32
C ILE A 121 10.78 -9.64 -11.80
N ASP A 122 11.25 -10.71 -12.44
CA ASP A 122 11.62 -10.70 -13.85
C ASP A 122 10.39 -10.46 -14.74
N SER A 123 9.25 -11.05 -14.35
CA SER A 123 7.96 -10.82 -15.02
C SER A 123 7.48 -9.38 -14.83
N LEU A 124 7.67 -8.80 -13.63
CA LEU A 124 7.36 -7.39 -13.39
C LEU A 124 8.17 -6.50 -14.34
N PHE A 125 9.48 -6.69 -14.44
CA PHE A 125 10.31 -5.90 -15.37
C PHE A 125 9.91 -6.08 -16.83
N THR A 126 9.57 -7.31 -17.22
CA THR A 126 9.07 -7.58 -18.58
C THR A 126 7.80 -6.77 -18.86
N ILE A 127 6.86 -6.73 -17.91
CA ILE A 127 5.64 -5.94 -18.03
C ILE A 127 5.98 -4.44 -18.09
N LEU A 128 6.81 -3.93 -17.18
CA LEU A 128 7.17 -2.52 -17.13
C LEU A 128 7.83 -2.05 -18.44
N ASN A 129 8.70 -2.85 -19.03
CA ASN A 129 9.36 -2.52 -20.31
C ASN A 129 8.41 -2.51 -21.52
N GLN A 130 7.22 -3.09 -21.40
CA GLN A 130 6.21 -3.11 -22.47
C GLN A 130 5.13 -2.04 -22.31
N ILE A 131 5.14 -1.30 -21.21
CA ILE A 131 4.13 -0.27 -20.93
C ILE A 131 4.33 0.96 -21.83
N ASP A 132 3.25 1.46 -22.40
CA ASP A 132 3.22 2.80 -22.97
C ASP A 132 2.99 3.84 -21.88
N VAL A 133 4.06 4.51 -21.47
CA VAL A 133 4.06 5.54 -20.42
C VAL A 133 3.16 6.74 -20.71
N ARG A 134 2.74 6.92 -21.98
CA ARG A 134 1.82 7.99 -22.39
C ARG A 134 0.36 7.68 -22.10
N THR A 135 0.05 6.42 -21.78
CA THR A 135 -1.31 5.94 -21.58
C THR A 135 -1.49 5.18 -20.26
N THR A 136 -0.42 4.92 -19.52
CA THR A 136 -0.47 4.13 -18.29
C THR A 136 0.16 4.89 -17.13
N GLY A 137 -0.61 5.10 -16.07
CA GLY A 137 -0.13 5.57 -14.78
C GLY A 137 0.27 4.39 -13.90
N ILE A 138 1.38 4.49 -13.17
CA ILE A 138 1.88 3.42 -12.32
C ILE A 138 1.99 3.90 -10.89
N LEU A 139 1.21 3.30 -10.00
CA LEU A 139 1.20 3.59 -8.57
C LEU A 139 1.90 2.45 -7.82
N PHE A 140 2.99 2.78 -7.15
CA PHE A 140 3.82 1.82 -6.42
C PHE A 140 3.62 1.92 -4.91
N SER A 141 3.52 0.78 -4.22
CA SER A 141 3.43 0.68 -2.77
C SER A 141 4.64 0.00 -2.14
N SER A 142 4.88 -1.25 -2.52
CA SER A 142 5.97 -2.08 -2.01
C SER A 142 6.08 -3.36 -2.83
N TRP A 143 7.21 -4.06 -2.68
CA TRP A 143 7.41 -5.34 -3.34
C TRP A 143 8.18 -6.29 -2.42
N PHE A 144 7.47 -7.09 -1.66
CA PHE A 144 8.03 -8.16 -0.86
C PHE A 144 7.69 -9.49 -1.51
N GLN A 145 8.72 -10.30 -1.77
CA GLN A 145 8.55 -11.63 -2.34
C GLN A 145 9.14 -12.67 -1.40
N LYS A 146 8.35 -13.67 -1.02
CA LYS A 146 8.86 -14.84 -0.31
C LYS A 146 9.57 -15.75 -1.30
N ARG A 147 10.84 -16.04 -1.06
CA ARG A 147 11.56 -17.11 -1.75
C ARG A 147 11.90 -18.22 -0.76
N VAL A 148 11.60 -19.45 -1.13
CA VAL A 148 12.02 -20.62 -0.36
C VAL A 148 13.40 -21.03 -0.88
N TYR A 149 14.44 -20.85 -0.07
CA TYR A 149 15.78 -21.34 -0.33
C TYR A 149 16.10 -22.44 0.68
N ALA A 150 16.39 -23.67 0.20
CA ALA A 150 16.80 -24.78 1.05
C ALA A 150 15.96 -24.97 2.31
N GLY A 151 14.64 -24.84 2.20
CA GLY A 151 13.69 -24.98 3.31
C GLY A 151 13.48 -23.73 4.17
N ASN A 152 14.22 -22.65 3.94
CA ASN A 152 14.05 -21.37 4.63
C ASN A 152 13.30 -20.34 3.77
N THR A 153 12.40 -19.60 4.39
CA THR A 153 11.69 -18.47 3.73
C THR A 153 12.54 -17.21 3.89
N VAL A 154 13.01 -16.65 2.79
CA VAL A 154 13.73 -15.36 2.78
C VAL A 154 12.80 -14.27 2.28
N LEU A 155 12.60 -13.24 3.08
CA LEU A 155 11.87 -12.02 2.69
C LEU A 155 12.85 -11.10 1.93
N TYR A 156 12.58 -10.87 0.66
CA TYR A 156 13.33 -9.89 -0.12
C TYR A 156 12.78 -8.48 0.13
N ALA A 157 13.52 -7.68 0.90
CA ALA A 157 13.15 -6.31 1.26
C ALA A 157 13.66 -5.24 0.26
N ASN A 158 14.47 -5.61 -0.75
CA ASN A 158 15.12 -4.66 -1.64
C ASN A 158 14.24 -4.21 -2.83
N SER A 159 12.97 -3.94 -2.59
CA SER A 159 12.06 -3.43 -3.61
C SER A 159 12.51 -2.08 -4.20
N HIS A 160 13.19 -1.25 -3.41
CA HIS A 160 13.67 0.07 -3.83
C HIS A 160 14.66 -0.01 -5.00
N ARG A 161 15.67 -0.90 -4.91
CA ARG A 161 16.67 -1.05 -5.97
C ARG A 161 16.06 -1.50 -7.29
N ILE A 162 15.06 -2.36 -7.19
CA ILE A 162 14.39 -2.91 -8.35
C ILE A 162 13.61 -1.83 -9.10
N ILE A 163 12.99 -0.94 -8.35
CA ILE A 163 12.17 0.13 -8.88
C ILE A 163 13.00 1.31 -9.33
N ALA A 164 14.12 1.59 -8.62
CA ALA A 164 15.10 2.59 -9.06
C ALA A 164 15.70 2.29 -10.44
N THR A 165 15.73 1.03 -10.85
CA THR A 165 16.19 0.64 -12.22
C THR A 165 15.08 0.65 -13.27
N SER A 166 13.84 0.94 -12.90
CA SER A 166 12.74 1.05 -13.86
C SER A 166 12.94 2.27 -14.76
N SER A 167 12.83 2.06 -16.08
CA SER A 167 12.84 3.14 -17.08
C SER A 167 11.49 3.89 -17.18
N VAL A 168 10.46 3.41 -16.46
CA VAL A 168 9.13 4.02 -16.47
C VAL A 168 8.89 4.83 -15.19
N PRO A 169 8.23 6.00 -15.27
CA PRO A 169 7.96 6.82 -14.11
C PRO A 169 6.94 6.15 -13.17
N LEU A 170 7.31 6.03 -11.91
CA LEU A 170 6.47 5.46 -10.87
C LEU A 170 5.99 6.58 -9.93
N PHE A 171 4.71 6.56 -9.58
CA PHE A 171 4.13 7.40 -8.54
C PHE A 171 4.03 6.60 -7.23
N SER A 172 4.09 7.29 -6.10
CA SER A 172 3.90 6.67 -4.79
C SER A 172 3.06 7.55 -3.87
N PHE A 173 2.25 6.92 -3.04
CA PHE A 173 1.55 7.56 -1.91
C PHE A 173 2.27 7.33 -0.58
N LYS A 174 3.47 6.75 -0.62
CA LYS A 174 4.34 6.51 0.52
C LYS A 174 5.69 7.20 0.30
N ASN A 175 6.30 7.63 1.39
CA ASN A 175 7.68 8.14 1.36
C ASN A 175 8.69 6.98 1.28
N VAL A 176 8.67 6.26 0.15
CA VAL A 176 9.53 5.10 -0.11
C VAL A 176 10.07 5.23 -1.53
N GLY A 177 11.40 5.23 -1.66
CA GLY A 177 12.07 5.25 -2.96
C GLY A 177 12.05 6.60 -3.70
N ILE A 178 11.67 7.68 -3.02
CA ILE A 178 11.71 9.06 -3.57
C ILE A 178 13.12 9.66 -3.40
N GLU A 179 13.96 9.03 -2.55
CA GLU A 179 15.30 9.51 -2.26
C GLU A 179 16.31 9.06 -3.33
N GLU A 180 17.38 9.76 -3.44
CA GLU A 180 18.65 9.74 -4.21
C GLU A 180 18.85 8.69 -5.33
N GLU A 181 18.15 7.55 -5.37
CA GLU A 181 18.43 6.47 -6.32
C GLU A 181 17.49 6.40 -7.54
N GLY A 182 16.49 7.30 -7.65
CA GLY A 182 15.61 7.40 -8.82
C GLY A 182 14.47 6.37 -8.90
N GLY A 183 13.68 6.46 -9.95
CA GLY A 183 12.57 5.51 -10.28
C GLY A 183 11.20 5.97 -9.80
N ILE A 184 11.05 6.47 -8.59
CA ILE A 184 9.81 7.08 -8.11
C ILE A 184 9.89 8.58 -8.30
N ILE A 185 9.00 9.11 -9.14
CA ILE A 185 8.99 10.54 -9.48
C ILE A 185 8.26 11.42 -8.45
N GLY A 186 7.58 10.81 -7.48
CA GLY A 186 6.83 11.52 -6.44
C GLY A 186 5.38 11.07 -6.35
N GLY A 187 4.56 11.95 -5.79
CA GLY A 187 3.13 11.75 -5.56
C GLY A 187 2.66 12.57 -4.37
N PHE A 188 1.39 12.44 -4.03
CA PHE A 188 0.89 12.92 -2.75
C PHE A 188 1.21 11.87 -1.69
N ILE A 189 2.13 12.22 -0.80
CA ILE A 189 2.65 11.34 0.24
C ILE A 189 2.34 11.89 1.61
N TYR A 190 2.14 11.00 2.58
CA TYR A 190 2.10 11.38 3.98
C TYR A 190 3.53 11.75 4.44
N ASN A 191 3.68 12.94 5.00
CA ASN A 191 4.94 13.38 5.60
C ASN A 191 4.87 13.19 7.12
N LYS A 192 5.82 12.45 7.69
CA LYS A 192 5.88 12.18 9.14
C LYS A 192 6.34 13.40 9.96
N THR A 193 6.69 14.49 9.32
CA THR A 193 7.25 15.70 9.97
C THR A 193 6.22 16.81 10.19
N ASP A 194 4.97 16.61 9.78
CA ASP A 194 3.89 17.57 9.97
C ASP A 194 3.05 17.28 11.22
#